data_4c2797532905d8bc7d167f6d86f33809
#
_entry.id   4c2797532905d8bc7d167f6d86f33809
#
_cell.length_a   1.000
_cell.length_b   1.000
_cell.length_c   1.000
_cell.angle_alpha   90.00
_cell.angle_beta   90.00
_cell.angle_gamma   90.00
#
_symmetry.space_group_name_H-M   'P 1'
#
loop_
_entity.id
_entity.type
_entity.pdbx_description
1 polymer ?
#
loop_
_entity_poly.entity_id
_entity_poly.type
_entity_poly.pdbx_seq_one_letter_code
_entity_poly.pdbx_strand_id
1 'polypeptide(L)'
;GITKLALNCKKEELPDSYTPALLSVGGLVGGHSGADIHKYRASAIKVIARVLDNLVGDGCCRLADVSAGDKHNVIPRESEASIFIQSNSIEAIRAVIGNVEKELLLEYGVCEKTMSIKLEPLEKSGTPKLALTPDCEKKVLALLNLIPHGPIKFSHSIPELVETSNNIASVKSTPTENGAEFVVTCSTRSSVNGAIEAVRRQFRALAGLCNATVTGNKPYPGWQPNLDSKVLKCTMEEVTKLIGFKPEVTAIHAGLECGIIGERLGSPPCDMVAFGPTIIDAHSPAE
;
A
#
# COMPACT_ATOMS: atom_id res chain seq x y z
N GLY A 1 -8.92 -8.60 -2.78
CA GLY A 1 -8.58 -8.71 -4.20
C GLY A 1 -7.42 -7.81 -4.58
N ILE A 2 -6.71 -8.21 -5.64
CA ILE A 2 -5.59 -7.44 -6.18
C ILE A 2 -6.10 -6.58 -7.33
N THR A 3 -5.68 -5.31 -7.38
CA THR A 3 -5.95 -4.39 -8.48
C THR A 3 -4.64 -3.74 -8.90
N LYS A 4 -4.40 -3.65 -10.20
CA LYS A 4 -3.22 -3.00 -10.78
C LYS A 4 -3.67 -1.81 -11.62
N LEU A 5 -3.02 -0.67 -11.44
CA LEU A 5 -3.18 0.51 -12.26
C LEU A 5 -1.87 0.69 -13.06
N ALA A 6 -1.97 0.65 -14.39
CA ALA A 6 -0.82 0.79 -15.26
C ALA A 6 -0.90 2.11 -16.03
N LEU A 7 0.17 2.89 -15.99
CA LEU A 7 0.28 4.22 -16.58
C LEU A 7 1.52 4.28 -17.49
N ASN A 8 1.30 4.52 -18.77
CA ASN A 8 2.39 4.78 -19.71
C ASN A 8 2.82 6.24 -19.65
N CYS A 9 4.07 6.47 -19.33
CA CYS A 9 4.68 7.77 -19.17
C CYS A 9 5.74 8.04 -20.22
N LYS A 10 5.70 9.22 -20.82
CA LYS A 10 6.76 9.71 -21.69
C LYS A 10 7.89 10.31 -20.87
N LYS A 11 9.11 10.22 -21.38
CA LYS A 11 10.28 10.89 -20.83
C LYS A 11 10.78 11.95 -21.81
N GLU A 12 11.45 12.95 -21.26
CA GLU A 12 12.12 14.02 -22.02
C GLU A 12 13.54 14.19 -21.51
N GLU A 13 14.43 14.67 -22.38
CA GLU A 13 15.82 14.93 -22.04
C GLU A 13 15.95 16.27 -21.31
N LEU A 14 16.74 16.26 -20.23
CA LEU A 14 17.01 17.43 -19.42
C LEU A 14 18.35 18.06 -19.77
N PRO A 15 18.48 19.40 -19.61
CA PRO A 15 19.76 20.12 -19.76
C PRO A 15 20.84 19.64 -18.81
N ASP A 16 22.10 19.96 -19.14
CA ASP A 16 23.27 19.62 -18.33
C ASP A 16 23.29 20.23 -16.92
N SER A 17 22.50 21.29 -16.71
CA SER A 17 22.33 21.93 -15.41
C SER A 17 21.66 21.05 -14.33
N TYR A 18 21.11 19.91 -14.72
CA TYR A 18 20.55 18.95 -13.77
C TYR A 18 21.57 17.90 -13.34
N THR A 19 21.54 17.55 -12.05
CA THR A 19 22.35 16.49 -11.43
C THR A 19 21.45 15.34 -11.03
N PRO A 20 21.78 14.08 -11.38
CA PRO A 20 21.04 12.93 -10.93
C PRO A 20 21.20 12.70 -9.44
N ALA A 21 20.15 12.26 -8.77
CA ALA A 21 20.19 11.91 -7.36
C ALA A 21 19.22 10.74 -7.07
N LEU A 22 19.53 9.98 -6.04
CA LEU A 22 18.65 8.95 -5.49
C LEU A 22 18.01 9.48 -4.21
N LEU A 23 16.69 9.50 -4.19
CA LEU A 23 15.90 9.74 -2.99
C LEU A 23 15.43 8.39 -2.45
N SER A 24 15.74 8.07 -1.21
CA SER A 24 15.36 6.81 -0.59
C SER A 24 14.64 7.02 0.74
N VAL A 25 13.66 6.17 1.01
CA VAL A 25 12.96 6.05 2.29
C VAL A 25 13.22 4.67 2.83
N GLY A 26 13.57 4.58 4.11
CA GLY A 26 13.84 3.30 4.76
C GLY A 26 13.62 3.34 6.26
N GLY A 27 13.92 2.22 6.92
CA GLY A 27 13.79 2.10 8.37
C GLY A 27 12.36 1.99 8.88
N LEU A 28 11.36 1.78 8.01
CA LEU A 28 9.97 1.61 8.40
C LEU A 28 9.71 0.20 8.95
N VAL A 29 8.76 0.10 9.88
CA VAL A 29 8.38 -1.17 10.52
C VAL A 29 7.69 -2.12 9.54
N GLY A 30 6.77 -1.60 8.70
CA GLY A 30 5.98 -2.41 7.78
C GLY A 30 5.02 -3.35 8.50
N GLY A 31 4.74 -4.53 7.92
CA GLY A 31 3.88 -5.54 8.50
C GLY A 31 2.97 -6.22 7.48
N HIS A 32 2.11 -7.13 7.97
CA HIS A 32 1.14 -7.82 7.14
C HIS A 32 -0.05 -6.91 6.82
N SER A 33 -0.40 -6.78 5.53
CA SER A 33 -1.44 -5.86 5.05
C SER A 33 -2.88 -6.22 5.47
N GLY A 34 -3.06 -7.29 6.21
CA GLY A 34 -4.31 -7.67 6.85
C GLY A 34 -4.19 -7.52 8.37
N ALA A 35 -3.31 -8.31 9.00
CA ALA A 35 -3.18 -8.38 10.45
C ALA A 35 -2.66 -7.08 11.10
N ASP A 36 -1.82 -6.30 10.40
CA ASP A 36 -1.22 -5.09 10.95
C ASP A 36 -1.77 -3.78 10.37
N ILE A 37 -2.70 -3.85 9.42
CA ILE A 37 -3.19 -2.66 8.70
C ILE A 37 -3.87 -1.64 9.63
N HIS A 38 -4.47 -2.11 10.72
CA HIS A 38 -5.12 -1.29 11.75
C HIS A 38 -4.14 -0.51 12.62
N LYS A 39 -2.85 -0.85 12.59
CA LYS A 39 -1.81 -0.20 13.41
C LYS A 39 -1.35 1.14 12.83
N TYR A 40 -1.88 1.56 11.69
CA TYR A 40 -1.58 2.84 11.03
C TYR A 40 -0.08 3.09 10.82
N ARG A 41 0.69 2.01 10.57
CA ARG A 41 2.12 2.13 10.24
C ARG A 41 2.31 2.86 8.92
N ALA A 42 3.41 3.58 8.78
CA ALA A 42 3.72 4.29 7.55
C ALA A 42 3.98 3.32 6.39
N SER A 43 3.53 3.70 5.20
CA SER A 43 3.89 3.02 3.95
C SER A 43 4.97 3.81 3.24
N ALA A 44 6.07 3.17 2.88
CA ALA A 44 7.16 3.83 2.16
C ALA A 44 6.70 4.48 0.86
N ILE A 45 5.68 3.92 0.19
CA ILE A 45 5.09 4.53 -1.01
C ILE A 45 4.41 5.86 -0.67
N LYS A 46 3.67 5.93 0.44
CA LYS A 46 3.02 7.17 0.86
C LYS A 46 4.01 8.22 1.34
N VAL A 47 5.05 7.78 2.02
CA VAL A 47 6.13 8.67 2.49
C VAL A 47 6.87 9.28 1.29
N ILE A 48 7.34 8.46 0.35
CA ILE A 48 8.08 8.99 -0.81
C ILE A 48 7.19 9.85 -1.72
N ALA A 49 5.90 9.49 -1.86
CA ALA A 49 4.96 10.30 -2.63
C ALA A 49 4.78 11.69 -2.03
N ARG A 50 4.65 11.80 -0.69
CA ARG A 50 4.56 13.09 0.02
C ARG A 50 5.83 13.93 -0.16
N VAL A 51 7.02 13.29 -0.09
CA VAL A 51 8.28 14.00 -0.33
C VAL A 51 8.34 14.52 -1.77
N LEU A 52 8.07 13.66 -2.74
CA LEU A 52 8.10 14.02 -4.16
C LEU A 52 7.08 15.13 -4.50
N ASP A 53 5.90 15.12 -3.90
CA ASP A 53 4.86 16.13 -4.10
C ASP A 53 5.33 17.54 -3.65
N ASN A 54 6.21 17.60 -2.65
CA ASN A 54 6.84 18.84 -2.18
C ASN A 54 8.07 19.25 -3.00
N LEU A 55 8.65 18.35 -3.81
CA LEU A 55 9.86 18.61 -4.57
C LEU A 55 9.59 18.89 -6.05
N VAL A 56 8.55 18.26 -6.60
CA VAL A 56 8.25 18.30 -8.02
C VAL A 56 7.19 19.39 -8.28
N GLY A 57 7.39 20.23 -9.28
CA GLY A 57 6.38 21.19 -9.72
C GLY A 57 6.90 22.56 -10.13
N ASP A 58 7.97 23.05 -9.50
CA ASP A 58 8.61 24.33 -9.84
C ASP A 58 9.77 24.20 -10.84
N GLY A 59 10.09 22.95 -11.27
CA GLY A 59 11.18 22.65 -12.18
C GLY A 59 12.55 22.48 -11.52
N CYS A 60 12.70 22.76 -10.25
CA CYS A 60 13.97 22.53 -9.52
C CYS A 60 14.30 21.04 -9.33
N CYS A 61 13.26 20.23 -9.26
CA CYS A 61 13.36 18.77 -9.15
C CYS A 61 12.46 18.11 -10.20
N ARG A 62 12.98 17.09 -10.87
CA ARG A 62 12.29 16.32 -11.91
C ARG A 62 12.33 14.83 -11.57
N LEU A 63 11.20 14.16 -11.68
CA LEU A 63 11.09 12.74 -11.42
C LEU A 63 11.48 11.92 -12.66
N ALA A 64 12.35 10.94 -12.48
CA ALA A 64 12.73 10.01 -13.55
C ALA A 64 12.10 8.62 -13.35
N ASP A 65 12.04 8.18 -12.09
CA ASP A 65 11.55 6.86 -11.71
C ASP A 65 11.17 6.79 -10.22
N VAL A 66 10.27 5.85 -9.88
CA VAL A 66 9.94 5.49 -8.50
C VAL A 66 9.66 4.00 -8.38
N SER A 67 10.24 3.37 -7.37
CA SER A 67 10.11 1.95 -7.09
C SER A 67 9.92 1.71 -5.59
N ALA A 68 8.98 0.85 -5.23
CA ALA A 68 8.75 0.46 -3.85
C ALA A 68 7.94 -0.84 -3.76
N GLY A 69 8.13 -1.55 -2.65
CA GLY A 69 7.37 -2.74 -2.32
C GLY A 69 7.58 -3.90 -3.28
N ASP A 70 7.20 -5.09 -2.85
CA ASP A 70 7.35 -6.32 -3.65
C ASP A 70 6.14 -7.25 -3.51
N LYS A 71 5.72 -7.55 -2.29
CA LYS A 71 4.65 -8.48 -1.98
C LYS A 71 3.32 -7.78 -1.77
N HIS A 72 2.24 -8.30 -2.36
CA HIS A 72 0.91 -7.70 -2.26
C HIS A 72 0.31 -7.71 -0.84
N ASN A 73 0.77 -8.62 0.01
CA ASN A 73 0.31 -8.78 1.40
C ASN A 73 1.21 -8.12 2.44
N VAL A 74 2.17 -7.30 2.03
CA VAL A 74 3.12 -6.59 2.92
C VAL A 74 2.91 -5.09 2.79
N ILE A 75 2.97 -4.35 3.91
CA ILE A 75 3.05 -2.89 3.94
C ILE A 75 4.48 -2.50 3.55
N PRO A 76 4.69 -1.72 2.48
CA PRO A 76 6.03 -1.37 2.00
C PRO A 76 6.87 -0.64 3.05
N ARG A 77 8.09 -1.13 3.26
CA ARG A 77 9.05 -0.60 4.26
C ARG A 77 10.10 0.31 3.66
N GLU A 78 10.33 0.18 2.36
CA GLU A 78 11.40 0.86 1.62
C GLU A 78 10.86 1.34 0.29
N SER A 79 11.38 2.48 -0.17
CA SER A 79 11.10 3.05 -1.48
C SER A 79 12.28 3.87 -1.97
N GLU A 80 12.41 3.94 -3.29
CA GLU A 80 13.43 4.71 -3.96
C GLU A 80 12.82 5.50 -5.12
N ALA A 81 13.34 6.69 -5.37
CA ALA A 81 13.04 7.48 -6.55
C ALA A 81 14.32 8.03 -7.17
N SER A 82 14.47 7.83 -8.47
CA SER A 82 15.50 8.51 -9.27
C SER A 82 14.97 9.88 -9.65
N ILE A 83 15.69 10.91 -9.27
CA ILE A 83 15.32 12.30 -9.53
C ILE A 83 16.49 13.06 -10.17
N PHE A 84 16.16 14.16 -10.83
CA PHE A 84 17.13 15.13 -11.32
C PHE A 84 16.91 16.46 -10.62
N ILE A 85 17.96 17.06 -10.09
CA ILE A 85 17.92 18.31 -9.32
C ILE A 85 18.74 19.35 -10.07
N GLN A 86 18.22 20.58 -10.21
CA GLN A 86 19.00 21.70 -10.68
C GLN A 86 20.22 21.91 -9.75
N SER A 87 21.41 22.02 -10.32
CA SER A 87 22.67 21.99 -9.55
C SER A 87 22.77 23.10 -8.49
N ASN A 88 22.09 24.22 -8.68
CA ASN A 88 22.00 25.33 -7.71
C ASN A 88 20.92 25.16 -6.65
N SER A 89 20.08 24.13 -6.73
CA SER A 89 18.92 23.93 -5.85
C SER A 89 19.09 22.80 -4.82
N ILE A 90 20.24 22.13 -4.78
CA ILE A 90 20.48 20.94 -3.93
C ILE A 90 20.23 21.24 -2.45
N GLU A 91 20.73 22.38 -1.95
CA GLU A 91 20.56 22.74 -0.53
C GLU A 91 19.09 23.09 -0.21
N ALA A 92 18.39 23.74 -1.12
CA ALA A 92 16.97 24.02 -0.95
C ALA A 92 16.15 22.71 -0.92
N ILE A 93 16.47 21.76 -1.79
CA ILE A 93 15.84 20.42 -1.82
C ILE A 93 16.08 19.68 -0.50
N ARG A 94 17.32 19.72 0.03
CA ARG A 94 17.64 19.11 1.34
C ARG A 94 16.81 19.74 2.47
N ALA A 95 16.64 21.04 2.45
CA ALA A 95 15.83 21.75 3.45
C ALA A 95 14.35 21.32 3.38
N VAL A 96 13.78 21.21 2.17
CA VAL A 96 12.41 20.71 1.98
C VAL A 96 12.27 19.29 2.50
N ILE A 97 13.18 18.38 2.15
CA ILE A 97 13.18 16.99 2.63
C ILE A 97 13.21 16.96 4.16
N GLY A 98 14.10 17.74 4.80
CA GLY A 98 14.19 17.78 6.26
C GLY A 98 12.94 18.34 6.95
N ASN A 99 12.21 19.24 6.30
CA ASN A 99 10.93 19.71 6.82
C ASN A 99 9.83 18.63 6.71
N VAL A 100 9.72 17.97 5.56
CA VAL A 100 8.75 16.87 5.37
C VAL A 100 9.07 15.70 6.31
N GLU A 101 10.34 15.37 6.53
CA GLU A 101 10.73 14.34 7.48
C GLU A 101 10.29 14.67 8.91
N LYS A 102 10.44 15.93 9.35
CA LYS A 102 9.94 16.37 10.66
C LYS A 102 8.43 16.25 10.80
N GLU A 103 7.67 16.62 9.76
CA GLU A 103 6.22 16.46 9.73
C GLU A 103 5.82 14.98 9.83
N LEU A 104 6.49 14.12 9.07
CA LEU A 104 6.25 12.67 9.09
C LEU A 104 6.61 12.05 10.44
N LEU A 105 7.66 12.51 11.10
CA LEU A 105 8.02 12.05 12.45
C LEU A 105 7.02 12.50 13.52
N LEU A 106 6.36 13.66 13.36
CA LEU A 106 5.26 14.05 14.23
C LEU A 106 4.04 13.14 14.03
N GLU A 107 3.77 12.71 12.80
CA GLU A 107 2.63 11.85 12.46
C GLU A 107 2.87 10.37 12.84
N TYR A 108 4.04 9.84 12.53
CA TYR A 108 4.35 8.40 12.62
C TYR A 108 5.41 8.03 13.65
N GLY A 109 6.12 8.99 14.26
CA GLY A 109 7.32 8.74 15.07
C GLY A 109 7.10 7.87 16.31
N VAL A 110 5.86 7.68 16.75
CA VAL A 110 5.54 6.76 17.85
C VAL A 110 5.80 5.30 17.42
N CYS A 111 5.47 4.94 16.17
CA CYS A 111 5.65 3.59 15.63
C CYS A 111 6.85 3.47 14.69
N GLU A 112 7.27 4.56 14.01
CA GLU A 112 8.34 4.55 13.01
C GLU A 112 9.63 5.22 13.53
N LYS A 113 10.20 4.68 14.61
CA LYS A 113 11.35 5.28 15.31
C LYS A 113 12.65 5.34 14.50
N THR A 114 12.76 4.49 13.49
CA THR A 114 13.96 4.36 12.63
C THR A 114 13.75 4.86 11.21
N MET A 115 12.60 5.51 10.95
CA MET A 115 12.31 6.11 9.64
C MET A 115 13.43 7.08 9.25
N SER A 116 13.88 7.00 8.01
CA SER A 116 14.88 7.89 7.45
C SER A 116 14.58 8.20 5.98
N ILE A 117 14.83 9.45 5.60
CA ILE A 117 14.74 9.92 4.22
C ILE A 117 16.12 10.41 3.81
N LYS A 118 16.69 9.84 2.75
CA LYS A 118 18.05 10.16 2.30
C LYS A 118 18.02 10.68 0.88
N LEU A 119 18.86 11.66 0.62
CA LEU A 119 19.14 12.19 -0.72
C LEU A 119 20.62 12.00 -1.01
N GLU A 120 20.93 11.15 -1.98
CA GLU A 120 22.29 10.83 -2.40
C GLU A 120 22.49 11.32 -3.84
N PRO A 121 23.30 12.36 -4.08
CA PRO A 121 23.70 12.74 -5.43
C PRO A 121 24.46 11.58 -6.09
N LEU A 122 24.11 11.31 -7.36
CA LEU A 122 24.80 10.29 -8.14
C LEU A 122 25.86 10.93 -9.02
N GLU A 123 26.90 10.16 -9.35
CA GLU A 123 27.91 10.60 -10.28
C GLU A 123 27.29 10.82 -11.67
N LYS A 124 27.77 11.86 -12.35
CA LYS A 124 27.35 12.15 -13.73
C LYS A 124 27.82 11.02 -14.64
N SER A 125 26.92 10.12 -15.02
CA SER A 125 27.16 9.17 -16.10
C SER A 125 27.00 9.87 -17.46
N GLY A 126 27.74 9.43 -18.47
CA GLY A 126 27.58 9.95 -19.84
C GLY A 126 26.27 9.57 -20.55
N THR A 127 25.28 9.07 -19.80
CA THR A 127 23.96 8.68 -20.30
C THR A 127 23.02 9.87 -20.35
N PRO A 128 22.07 9.91 -21.30
CA PRO A 128 21.06 10.96 -21.38
C PRO A 128 20.27 11.09 -20.07
N LYS A 129 20.02 12.33 -19.64
CA LYS A 129 19.24 12.64 -18.43
C LYS A 129 17.75 12.64 -18.77
N LEU A 130 17.12 11.49 -18.67
CA LEU A 130 15.72 11.31 -19.06
C LEU A 130 14.81 11.36 -17.82
N ALA A 131 14.04 12.43 -17.68
CA ALA A 131 12.98 12.59 -16.68
C ALA A 131 11.60 12.37 -17.28
N LEU A 132 10.61 12.07 -16.46
CA LEU A 132 9.22 12.07 -16.90
C LEU A 132 8.82 13.46 -17.38
N THR A 133 7.93 13.55 -18.38
CA THR A 133 7.33 14.83 -18.73
C THR A 133 6.50 15.38 -17.56
N PRO A 134 6.32 16.71 -17.41
CA PRO A 134 5.57 17.30 -16.30
C PRO A 134 4.14 16.75 -16.13
N ASP A 135 3.48 16.42 -17.24
CA ASP A 135 2.16 15.78 -17.22
C ASP A 135 2.23 14.36 -16.64
N CYS A 136 3.25 13.59 -16.98
CA CYS A 136 3.47 12.25 -16.45
C CYS A 136 3.85 12.29 -14.97
N GLU A 137 4.70 13.22 -14.54
CA GLU A 137 5.02 13.43 -13.12
C GLU A 137 3.76 13.66 -12.28
N LYS A 138 2.90 14.60 -12.70
CA LYS A 138 1.62 14.87 -12.03
C LYS A 138 0.73 13.65 -11.94
N LYS A 139 0.63 12.85 -13.00
CA LYS A 139 -0.19 11.63 -13.02
C LYS A 139 0.36 10.53 -12.11
N VAL A 140 1.68 10.30 -12.13
CA VAL A 140 2.32 9.34 -11.20
C VAL A 140 2.09 9.77 -9.76
N LEU A 141 2.35 11.02 -9.41
CA LEU A 141 2.13 11.55 -8.06
C LEU A 141 0.67 11.51 -7.65
N ALA A 142 -0.26 11.82 -8.58
CA ALA A 142 -1.70 11.69 -8.31
C ALA A 142 -2.09 10.24 -7.97
N LEU A 143 -1.59 9.24 -8.71
CA LEU A 143 -1.84 7.83 -8.39
C LEU A 143 -1.32 7.47 -6.98
N LEU A 144 -0.07 7.85 -6.66
CA LEU A 144 0.55 7.50 -5.39
C LEU A 144 -0.10 8.21 -4.19
N ASN A 145 -0.53 9.47 -4.36
CA ASN A 145 -1.15 10.25 -3.30
C ASN A 145 -2.64 9.90 -3.09
N LEU A 146 -3.43 9.75 -4.17
CA LEU A 146 -4.88 9.59 -4.07
C LEU A 146 -5.34 8.14 -3.85
N ILE A 147 -4.54 7.13 -4.22
CA ILE A 147 -4.86 5.74 -3.86
C ILE A 147 -4.84 5.61 -2.34
N PRO A 148 -5.95 5.20 -1.67
CA PRO A 148 -5.97 5.06 -0.22
C PRO A 148 -5.00 3.97 0.25
N HIS A 149 -4.44 4.15 1.45
CA HIS A 149 -3.65 3.15 2.17
C HIS A 149 -4.10 3.07 3.62
N GLY A 150 -4.20 1.87 4.17
CA GLY A 150 -4.65 1.67 5.54
C GLY A 150 -6.12 1.25 5.65
N PRO A 151 -6.70 1.31 6.86
CA PRO A 151 -8.12 1.09 7.08
C PRO A 151 -8.96 2.14 6.37
N ILE A 152 -10.02 1.70 5.68
CA ILE A 152 -11.01 2.59 5.04
C ILE A 152 -12.27 2.65 5.89
N LYS A 153 -12.64 1.50 6.48
CA LYS A 153 -13.83 1.40 7.33
C LYS A 153 -13.62 0.33 8.40
N PHE A 154 -14.11 0.62 9.61
CA PHE A 154 -14.21 -0.35 10.70
C PHE A 154 -15.58 -1.00 10.73
N SER A 155 -15.67 -2.20 11.30
CA SER A 155 -16.92 -2.93 11.48
C SER A 155 -17.86 -2.19 12.45
N HIS A 156 -19.13 -2.12 12.10
CA HIS A 156 -20.14 -1.59 13.01
C HIS A 156 -20.55 -2.61 14.08
N SER A 157 -20.32 -3.90 13.84
CA SER A 157 -20.77 -5.00 14.71
C SER A 157 -19.72 -5.50 15.66
N ILE A 158 -18.44 -5.35 15.31
CA ILE A 158 -17.30 -5.84 16.10
C ILE A 158 -16.34 -4.66 16.29
N PRO A 159 -16.18 -4.16 17.53
CA PRO A 159 -15.24 -3.11 17.85
C PRO A 159 -13.82 -3.44 17.36
N GLU A 160 -13.09 -2.43 16.94
CA GLU A 160 -11.68 -2.51 16.49
C GLU A 160 -11.40 -3.38 15.26
N LEU A 161 -12.38 -4.15 14.77
CA LEU A 161 -12.21 -4.93 13.56
C LEU A 161 -12.26 -4.04 12.31
N VAL A 162 -11.22 -4.09 11.50
CA VAL A 162 -11.24 -3.46 10.17
C VAL A 162 -12.20 -4.23 9.26
N GLU A 163 -13.22 -3.57 8.74
CA GLU A 163 -14.12 -4.14 7.73
C GLU A 163 -13.50 -4.08 6.34
N THR A 164 -12.99 -2.89 5.98
CA THR A 164 -12.46 -2.61 4.64
C THR A 164 -11.12 -1.90 4.74
N SER A 165 -10.14 -2.37 4.00
CA SER A 165 -8.81 -1.74 3.90
C SER A 165 -8.25 -1.80 2.49
N ASN A 166 -7.29 -0.94 2.21
CA ASN A 166 -6.44 -1.05 1.03
C ASN A 166 -4.97 -0.91 1.41
N ASN A 167 -4.14 -1.77 0.84
CA ASN A 167 -2.69 -1.66 0.88
C ASN A 167 -2.20 -1.27 -0.52
N ILE A 168 -1.61 -0.08 -0.66
CA ILE A 168 -0.80 0.24 -1.83
C ILE A 168 0.50 -0.56 -1.67
N ALA A 169 0.59 -1.69 -2.38
CA ALA A 169 1.54 -2.75 -2.08
C ALA A 169 2.86 -2.60 -2.83
N SER A 170 2.81 -2.13 -4.05
CA SER A 170 4.03 -1.85 -4.81
C SER A 170 3.78 -0.80 -5.90
N VAL A 171 4.84 -0.09 -6.24
CA VAL A 171 4.99 0.65 -7.48
C VAL A 171 6.25 0.15 -8.16
N LYS A 172 6.13 -0.18 -9.44
CA LYS A 172 7.24 -0.65 -10.28
C LYS A 172 7.19 0.07 -11.60
N SER A 173 8.34 0.41 -12.14
CA SER A 173 8.45 0.92 -13.50
C SER A 173 9.18 -0.08 -14.40
N THR A 174 8.81 -0.09 -15.66
CA THR A 174 9.46 -0.87 -16.70
C THR A 174 9.78 0.07 -17.88
N PRO A 175 11.03 0.15 -18.34
CA PRO A 175 11.37 0.96 -19.50
C PRO A 175 10.56 0.55 -20.74
N THR A 176 10.14 1.54 -21.52
CA THR A 176 9.50 1.37 -22.82
C THR A 176 10.28 2.15 -23.88
N GLU A 177 9.97 1.98 -25.16
CA GLU A 177 10.64 2.66 -26.26
C GLU A 177 10.67 4.20 -26.10
N ASN A 178 9.60 4.79 -25.58
CA ASN A 178 9.45 6.26 -25.47
C ASN A 178 9.33 6.75 -24.02
N GLY A 179 9.68 5.93 -23.01
CA GLY A 179 9.57 6.34 -21.63
C GLY A 179 9.56 5.18 -20.64
N ALA A 180 8.49 5.04 -19.83
CA ALA A 180 8.33 3.97 -18.89
C ALA A 180 6.84 3.65 -18.64
N GLU A 181 6.52 2.38 -18.38
CA GLU A 181 5.24 1.97 -17.84
C GLU A 181 5.35 1.85 -16.31
N PHE A 182 4.53 2.59 -15.58
CA PHE A 182 4.40 2.50 -14.12
C PHE A 182 3.21 1.62 -13.77
N VAL A 183 3.44 0.61 -12.93
CA VAL A 183 2.39 -0.28 -12.44
C VAL A 183 2.28 -0.16 -10.93
N VAL A 184 1.15 0.37 -10.47
CA VAL A 184 0.80 0.44 -9.04
C VAL A 184 -0.08 -0.76 -8.70
N THR A 185 0.36 -1.58 -7.75
CA THR A 185 -0.39 -2.75 -7.28
C THR A 185 -1.03 -2.48 -5.93
N CYS A 186 -2.33 -2.72 -5.84
CA CYS A 186 -3.12 -2.55 -4.63
C CYS A 186 -3.70 -3.89 -4.16
N SER A 187 -3.74 -4.11 -2.86
CA SER A 187 -4.43 -5.23 -2.23
C SER A 187 -5.56 -4.71 -1.37
N THR A 188 -6.79 -4.85 -1.86
CA THR A 188 -8.01 -4.44 -1.14
C THR A 188 -8.63 -5.64 -0.44
N ARG A 189 -8.99 -5.49 0.83
CA ARG A 189 -9.65 -6.49 1.66
C ARG A 189 -10.94 -5.91 2.22
N SER A 190 -11.98 -6.74 2.31
CA SER A 190 -13.22 -6.43 3.02
C SER A 190 -13.98 -7.72 3.32
N SER A 191 -14.71 -7.74 4.43
CA SER A 191 -15.73 -8.76 4.70
C SER A 191 -17.02 -8.55 3.89
N VAL A 192 -17.14 -7.39 3.21
CA VAL A 192 -18.32 -6.99 2.41
C VAL A 192 -17.93 -6.84 0.94
N ASN A 193 -18.41 -7.73 0.08
CA ASN A 193 -18.06 -7.73 -1.35
C ASN A 193 -18.37 -6.40 -2.06
N GLY A 194 -19.50 -5.76 -1.73
CA GLY A 194 -19.87 -4.45 -2.27
C GLY A 194 -18.89 -3.34 -1.92
N ALA A 195 -18.24 -3.41 -0.76
CA ALA A 195 -17.23 -2.44 -0.34
C ALA A 195 -15.93 -2.59 -1.16
N ILE A 196 -15.52 -3.83 -1.50
CA ILE A 196 -14.38 -4.04 -2.42
C ILE A 196 -14.67 -3.39 -3.77
N GLU A 197 -15.87 -3.58 -4.32
CA GLU A 197 -16.25 -2.98 -5.60
C GLU A 197 -16.36 -1.45 -5.52
N ALA A 198 -16.75 -0.88 -4.38
CA ALA A 198 -16.72 0.56 -4.18
C ALA A 198 -15.29 1.13 -4.28
N VAL A 199 -14.32 0.50 -3.62
CA VAL A 199 -12.89 0.89 -3.73
C VAL A 199 -12.39 0.72 -5.18
N ARG A 200 -12.73 -0.37 -5.84
CA ARG A 200 -12.36 -0.59 -7.25
C ARG A 200 -12.94 0.45 -8.21
N ARG A 201 -14.16 0.96 -7.92
CA ARG A 201 -14.74 2.07 -8.69
C ARG A 201 -13.93 3.35 -8.51
N GLN A 202 -13.44 3.65 -7.29
CA GLN A 202 -12.53 4.77 -7.06
C GLN A 202 -11.24 4.63 -7.88
N PHE A 203 -10.65 3.42 -7.93
CA PHE A 203 -9.47 3.17 -8.76
C PHE A 203 -9.75 3.38 -10.25
N ARG A 204 -10.89 2.92 -10.77
CA ARG A 204 -11.28 3.15 -12.16
C ARG A 204 -11.48 4.64 -12.45
N ALA A 205 -12.11 5.38 -11.55
CA ALA A 205 -12.27 6.82 -11.71
C ALA A 205 -10.93 7.56 -11.73
N LEU A 206 -10.05 7.25 -10.77
CA LEU A 206 -8.70 7.83 -10.70
C LEU A 206 -7.88 7.47 -11.94
N ALA A 207 -7.92 6.22 -12.38
CA ALA A 207 -7.24 5.79 -13.60
C ALA A 207 -7.75 6.54 -14.83
N GLY A 208 -9.06 6.79 -14.94
CA GLY A 208 -9.63 7.61 -16.02
C GLY A 208 -9.09 9.03 -16.04
N LEU A 209 -8.94 9.65 -14.86
CA LEU A 209 -8.35 11.00 -14.75
C LEU A 209 -6.86 11.04 -15.13
N CYS A 210 -6.13 9.94 -14.88
CA CYS A 210 -4.70 9.84 -15.17
C CYS A 210 -4.39 9.22 -16.55
N ASN A 211 -5.39 8.80 -17.33
CA ASN A 211 -5.22 7.96 -18.52
C ASN A 211 -4.47 6.64 -18.25
N ALA A 212 -4.70 6.06 -17.11
CA ALA A 212 -4.16 4.76 -16.72
C ALA A 212 -5.18 3.64 -17.03
N THR A 213 -4.68 2.42 -17.16
CA THR A 213 -5.52 1.21 -17.29
C THR A 213 -5.66 0.52 -15.95
N VAL A 214 -6.80 -0.14 -15.72
CA VAL A 214 -7.05 -0.89 -14.49
C VAL A 214 -7.30 -2.35 -14.82
N THR A 215 -6.53 -3.23 -14.20
CA THR A 215 -6.74 -4.66 -14.25
C THR A 215 -6.86 -5.23 -12.84
N GLY A 216 -7.48 -6.37 -12.67
CA GLY A 216 -7.61 -6.99 -11.35
C GLY A 216 -8.12 -8.42 -11.43
N ASN A 217 -7.83 -9.20 -10.40
CA ASN A 217 -8.36 -10.55 -10.27
C ASN A 217 -9.76 -10.53 -9.61
N LYS A 218 -10.49 -11.65 -9.74
CA LYS A 218 -11.69 -11.87 -8.91
C LYS A 218 -11.27 -11.77 -7.43
N PRO A 219 -11.96 -10.95 -6.62
CA PRO A 219 -11.63 -10.86 -5.19
C PRO A 219 -11.89 -12.20 -4.51
N TYR A 220 -11.13 -12.48 -3.45
CA TYR A 220 -11.46 -13.53 -2.52
C TYR A 220 -12.79 -13.17 -1.84
N PRO A 221 -13.77 -14.07 -1.75
CA PRO A 221 -15.07 -13.74 -1.18
C PRO A 221 -14.96 -13.36 0.29
N GLY A 222 -15.68 -12.30 0.68
CA GLY A 222 -15.79 -11.89 2.07
C GLY A 222 -16.62 -12.88 2.87
N TRP A 223 -16.31 -13.02 4.16
CA TRP A 223 -17.12 -13.76 5.11
C TRP A 223 -17.43 -12.84 6.30
N GLN A 224 -18.71 -12.51 6.48
CA GLN A 224 -19.14 -11.70 7.60
C GLN A 224 -19.24 -12.56 8.86
N PRO A 225 -18.59 -12.16 9.96
CA PRO A 225 -18.73 -12.85 11.23
C PRO A 225 -20.19 -12.84 11.73
N ASN A 226 -20.67 -13.98 12.22
CA ASN A 226 -21.96 -14.12 12.87
C ASN A 226 -21.76 -14.52 14.35
N LEU A 227 -21.89 -13.56 15.26
CA LEU A 227 -21.73 -13.79 16.69
C LEU A 227 -22.87 -14.60 17.32
N ASP A 228 -24.02 -14.68 16.63
CA ASP A 228 -25.18 -15.48 17.04
C ASP A 228 -25.17 -16.90 16.48
N SER A 229 -24.12 -17.29 15.77
CA SER A 229 -23.94 -18.61 15.18
C SER A 229 -24.11 -19.73 16.21
N LYS A 230 -24.95 -20.72 15.85
CA LYS A 230 -25.14 -21.93 16.67
C LYS A 230 -23.88 -22.80 16.67
N VAL A 231 -23.21 -22.90 15.52
CA VAL A 231 -21.96 -23.65 15.38
C VAL A 231 -20.86 -23.02 16.22
N LEU A 232 -20.77 -21.69 16.25
CA LEU A 232 -19.83 -20.98 17.12
C LEU A 232 -20.08 -21.33 18.60
N LYS A 233 -21.33 -21.24 19.08
CA LYS A 233 -21.68 -21.55 20.47
C LYS A 233 -21.32 -22.98 20.84
N CYS A 234 -21.69 -23.95 20.00
CA CYS A 234 -21.33 -25.35 20.20
C CYS A 234 -19.81 -25.58 20.21
N THR A 235 -19.08 -24.98 19.26
CA THR A 235 -17.61 -25.09 19.21
C THR A 235 -16.97 -24.52 20.47
N MET A 236 -17.44 -23.37 20.95
CA MET A 236 -16.95 -22.75 22.18
C MET A 236 -17.12 -23.66 23.40
N GLU A 237 -18.28 -24.31 23.52
CA GLU A 237 -18.57 -25.22 24.60
C GLU A 237 -17.66 -26.44 24.56
N GLU A 238 -17.51 -27.10 23.42
CA GLU A 238 -16.70 -28.30 23.26
C GLU A 238 -15.20 -28.01 23.40
N VAL A 239 -14.71 -26.94 22.81
CA VAL A 239 -13.32 -26.54 22.97
C VAL A 239 -13.00 -26.17 24.42
N THR A 240 -13.91 -25.45 25.11
CA THR A 240 -13.73 -25.14 26.55
C THR A 240 -13.62 -26.41 27.40
N LYS A 241 -14.44 -27.44 27.14
CA LYS A 241 -14.34 -28.73 27.82
C LYS A 241 -13.00 -29.42 27.56
N LEU A 242 -12.51 -29.33 26.31
CA LEU A 242 -11.30 -30.02 25.90
C LEU A 242 -10.02 -29.37 26.46
N ILE A 243 -9.92 -28.03 26.42
CA ILE A 243 -8.70 -27.32 26.82
C ILE A 243 -8.73 -26.76 28.25
N GLY A 244 -9.90 -26.79 28.91
CA GLY A 244 -10.07 -26.37 30.31
C GLY A 244 -10.23 -24.86 30.54
N PHE A 245 -10.24 -24.05 29.49
CA PHE A 245 -10.50 -22.61 29.55
C PHE A 245 -11.30 -22.14 28.34
N LYS A 246 -11.97 -20.98 28.45
CA LYS A 246 -12.78 -20.42 27.40
C LYS A 246 -11.88 -19.84 26.31
N PRO A 247 -11.96 -20.31 25.03
CA PRO A 247 -11.19 -19.74 23.95
C PRO A 247 -11.67 -18.33 23.61
N GLU A 248 -10.77 -17.52 23.09
CA GLU A 248 -11.09 -16.19 22.61
C GLU A 248 -11.84 -16.27 21.27
N VAL A 249 -12.93 -15.53 21.16
CA VAL A 249 -13.66 -15.35 19.90
C VAL A 249 -13.20 -14.04 19.26
N THR A 250 -12.53 -14.15 18.15
CA THR A 250 -12.04 -12.99 17.42
C THR A 250 -12.43 -13.06 15.95
N ALA A 251 -12.38 -11.95 15.26
CA ALA A 251 -12.48 -11.88 13.80
C ALA A 251 -11.18 -11.30 13.25
N ILE A 252 -10.70 -11.89 12.19
CA ILE A 252 -9.45 -11.45 11.55
C ILE A 252 -9.72 -10.81 10.20
N HIS A 253 -8.95 -9.80 9.85
CA HIS A 253 -9.03 -9.11 8.55
C HIS A 253 -8.20 -9.84 7.48
N ALA A 254 -8.52 -11.13 7.29
CA ALA A 254 -7.86 -12.02 6.33
C ALA A 254 -8.90 -12.87 5.56
N GLY A 255 -8.48 -13.43 4.44
CA GLY A 255 -9.32 -14.40 3.71
C GLY A 255 -9.29 -15.75 4.44
N LEU A 256 -10.48 -16.30 4.73
CA LEU A 256 -10.65 -17.63 5.31
C LEU A 256 -11.44 -18.53 4.34
N GLU A 257 -11.27 -19.83 4.46
CA GLU A 257 -11.94 -20.85 3.66
C GLU A 257 -13.46 -20.73 3.74
N CYS A 258 -13.98 -20.31 4.89
CA CYS A 258 -15.42 -20.05 5.10
C CYS A 258 -15.99 -19.06 4.09
N GLY A 259 -15.22 -18.08 3.61
CA GLY A 259 -15.66 -17.19 2.55
C GLY A 259 -15.92 -17.93 1.23
N ILE A 260 -15.01 -18.82 0.84
CA ILE A 260 -15.14 -19.63 -0.40
C ILE A 260 -16.28 -20.65 -0.25
N ILE A 261 -16.34 -21.34 0.88
CA ILE A 261 -17.37 -22.35 1.15
C ILE A 261 -18.75 -21.68 1.11
N GLY A 262 -18.91 -20.53 1.78
CA GLY A 262 -20.17 -19.79 1.80
C GLY A 262 -20.59 -19.29 0.41
N GLU A 263 -19.66 -18.79 -0.41
CA GLU A 263 -19.95 -18.40 -1.81
C GLU A 263 -20.42 -19.59 -2.64
N ARG A 264 -19.83 -20.76 -2.47
CA ARG A 264 -20.17 -21.97 -3.24
C ARG A 264 -21.45 -22.63 -2.82
N LEU A 265 -21.74 -22.63 -1.51
CA LEU A 265 -22.98 -23.21 -0.98
C LEU A 265 -24.20 -22.31 -1.26
N GLY A 266 -23.99 -21.00 -1.43
CA GLY A 266 -25.05 -20.07 -1.83
C GLY A 266 -26.10 -19.82 -0.73
N SER A 267 -27.38 -19.87 -1.07
CA SER A 267 -28.50 -19.57 -0.17
C SER A 267 -29.35 -20.83 0.09
N PRO A 268 -29.77 -21.07 1.34
CA PRO A 268 -29.51 -20.26 2.54
C PRO A 268 -28.04 -20.31 2.97
N PRO A 269 -27.54 -19.23 3.63
CA PRO A 269 -26.16 -19.20 4.09
C PRO A 269 -25.88 -20.32 5.10
N CYS A 270 -24.78 -21.03 4.91
CA CYS A 270 -24.32 -22.05 5.85
C CYS A 270 -23.76 -21.39 7.10
N ASP A 271 -24.13 -21.89 8.28
CA ASP A 271 -23.53 -21.46 9.54
C ASP A 271 -22.14 -22.10 9.72
N MET A 272 -21.12 -21.28 9.93
CA MET A 272 -19.73 -21.71 9.89
C MET A 272 -18.91 -21.03 10.98
N VAL A 273 -17.87 -21.73 11.42
CA VAL A 273 -16.84 -21.20 12.32
C VAL A 273 -15.46 -21.65 11.83
N ALA A 274 -14.46 -20.78 11.94
CA ALA A 274 -13.06 -21.14 11.75
C ALA A 274 -12.38 -21.18 13.12
N PHE A 275 -11.56 -22.20 13.36
CA PHE A 275 -10.74 -22.31 14.56
C PHE A 275 -9.43 -23.02 14.23
N GLY A 276 -8.41 -22.83 15.06
CA GLY A 276 -7.10 -23.41 14.86
C GLY A 276 -6.19 -23.18 16.07
N PRO A 277 -4.93 -23.63 16.02
CA PRO A 277 -3.95 -23.36 17.04
C PRO A 277 -3.64 -21.87 17.13
N THR A 278 -3.11 -21.44 18.29
CA THR A 278 -2.52 -20.10 18.42
C THR A 278 -1.25 -20.04 17.60
N ILE A 279 -1.17 -19.08 16.70
CA ILE A 279 0.01 -18.81 15.87
C ILE A 279 0.53 -17.44 16.25
N ILE A 280 1.83 -17.35 16.56
CA ILE A 280 2.54 -16.12 16.87
C ILE A 280 3.50 -15.86 15.71
N ASP A 281 3.64 -14.60 15.32
CA ASP A 281 4.54 -14.15 14.23
C ASP A 281 4.35 -14.89 12.89
N ALA A 282 3.09 -15.14 12.53
CA ALA A 282 2.70 -15.82 11.29
C ALA A 282 3.46 -15.27 10.06
N HIS A 283 3.97 -16.18 9.23
CA HIS A 283 4.76 -15.90 8.02
C HIS A 283 6.13 -15.25 8.29
N SER A 284 6.67 -15.45 9.49
CA SER A 284 8.00 -15.01 9.85
C SER A 284 8.92 -16.20 10.19
N PRO A 285 10.24 -16.02 10.23
CA PRO A 285 11.17 -17.05 10.70
C PRO A 285 10.98 -17.42 12.18
N ALA A 286 10.17 -16.67 12.92
CA ALA A 286 9.87 -16.88 14.34
C ALA A 286 8.49 -17.53 14.60
N GLU A 287 7.80 -17.96 13.52
CA GLU A 287 6.50 -18.65 13.62
C GLU A 287 6.58 -19.98 14.37
#